data_4f2c920a216278cb68c9365ea74087f2
#
_entry.id   4f2c920a216278cb68c9365ea74087f2
#
_cell.length_a   1.000
_cell.length_b   1.000
_cell.length_c   1.000
_cell.angle_alpha   90.00
_cell.angle_beta   90.00
_cell.angle_gamma   90.00
#
_symmetry.space_group_name_H-M   'P 1'
#
loop_
_entity.id
_entity.type
_entity.pdbx_description
1 polymer ?
#
loop_
_entity_poly.entity_id
_entity_poly.type
_entity_poly.pdbx_seq_one_letter_code
_entity_poly.pdbx_strand_id
1 'polypeptide(L)'
;ISYGFQQPPRFKGLTVRDLLTIASGDEKLSKDKCCQYLTKVGLCANDYLDREVDASLSGGEVKRIEIATLLARGSELMIFDEPEAGIDLWSFARLTETFEQIHSQGSATMIIISHQERIIRLADEIVLIANGEIAGRGTADELYPKLLSQTVAGCNLLEVNGIC
;
A
#
# COMPACT_ATOMS: atom_id res chain seq x y z
N ILE A 1 -11.68 6.37 -7.67
CA ILE A 1 -10.90 6.32 -6.43
C ILE A 1 -10.90 4.89 -5.91
N SER A 2 -9.74 4.40 -5.48
CA SER A 2 -9.56 3.12 -4.78
C SER A 2 -8.93 3.37 -3.42
N TYR A 3 -9.32 2.56 -2.42
CA TYR A 3 -8.79 2.64 -1.06
C TYR A 3 -8.36 1.27 -0.56
N GLY A 4 -7.10 1.13 -0.16
CA GLY A 4 -6.55 -0.05 0.49
C GLY A 4 -6.54 0.15 2.00
N PHE A 5 -7.24 -0.71 2.71
CA PHE A 5 -7.44 -0.61 4.16
C PHE A 5 -6.21 -1.07 4.93
N GLN A 6 -5.95 -0.50 6.10
CA GLN A 6 -4.93 -1.00 7.02
C GLN A 6 -5.17 -2.47 7.37
N GLN A 7 -6.44 -2.84 7.61
CA GLN A 7 -6.89 -4.22 7.80
C GLN A 7 -7.84 -4.61 6.66
N PRO A 8 -7.35 -5.34 5.65
CA PRO A 8 -8.15 -5.69 4.49
C PRO A 8 -9.29 -6.64 4.86
N PRO A 9 -10.47 -6.46 4.26
CA PRO A 9 -11.61 -7.35 4.49
C PRO A 9 -11.35 -8.75 3.90
N ARG A 10 -11.98 -9.76 4.50
CA ARG A 10 -11.99 -11.12 3.99
C ARG A 10 -13.34 -11.41 3.36
N PHE A 11 -13.32 -12.18 2.26
CA PHE A 11 -14.50 -12.44 1.46
C PHE A 11 -14.74 -13.96 1.37
N LYS A 12 -15.44 -14.52 2.36
CA LYS A 12 -15.77 -15.93 2.36
C LYS A 12 -16.60 -16.30 1.14
N GLY A 13 -16.21 -17.39 0.45
CA GLY A 13 -16.88 -17.86 -0.75
C GLY A 13 -16.43 -17.17 -2.05
N LEU A 14 -15.49 -16.25 -1.99
CA LEU A 14 -14.88 -15.65 -3.19
C LEU A 14 -13.41 -16.05 -3.28
N THR A 15 -13.01 -16.46 -4.48
CA THR A 15 -11.60 -16.73 -4.79
C THR A 15 -10.86 -15.44 -5.13
N VAL A 16 -9.52 -15.50 -5.13
CA VAL A 16 -8.69 -14.39 -5.59
C VAL A 16 -9.02 -14.02 -7.04
N ARG A 17 -9.32 -15.00 -7.89
CA ARG A 17 -9.77 -14.79 -9.27
C ARG A 17 -11.04 -13.96 -9.32
N ASP A 18 -12.03 -14.31 -8.50
CA ASP A 18 -13.32 -13.60 -8.45
C ASP A 18 -13.10 -12.15 -8.06
N LEU A 19 -12.27 -11.88 -7.02
CA LEU A 19 -11.98 -10.51 -6.59
C LEU A 19 -11.28 -9.69 -7.68
N LEU A 20 -10.29 -10.26 -8.38
CA LEU A 20 -9.60 -9.58 -9.47
C LEU A 20 -10.55 -9.29 -10.63
N THR A 21 -11.43 -10.24 -10.97
CA THR A 21 -12.45 -10.10 -12.00
C THR A 21 -13.44 -8.99 -11.67
N ILE A 22 -13.99 -9.00 -10.45
CA ILE A 22 -14.91 -7.97 -9.97
C ILE A 22 -14.23 -6.59 -9.98
N ALA A 23 -13.00 -6.52 -9.48
CA ALA A 23 -12.26 -5.26 -9.38
C ALA A 23 -11.93 -4.65 -10.75
N SER A 24 -11.54 -5.48 -11.72
CA SER A 24 -11.21 -5.01 -13.08
C SER A 24 -12.42 -4.60 -13.89
N GLY A 25 -13.62 -5.08 -13.53
CA GLY A 25 -14.83 -4.90 -14.34
C GLY A 25 -14.82 -5.69 -15.67
N ASP A 26 -13.84 -6.59 -15.87
CA ASP A 26 -13.71 -7.43 -17.06
C ASP A 26 -14.16 -8.86 -16.73
N GLU A 27 -15.40 -9.21 -17.08
CA GLU A 27 -16.00 -10.54 -16.82
C GLU A 27 -15.17 -11.71 -17.38
N LYS A 28 -14.28 -11.45 -18.33
CA LYS A 28 -13.40 -12.44 -18.97
C LYS A 28 -11.93 -12.18 -18.68
N LEU A 29 -11.62 -11.68 -17.46
CA LEU A 29 -10.23 -11.42 -17.05
C LEU A 29 -9.37 -12.67 -17.29
N SER A 30 -8.40 -12.57 -18.18
CA SER A 30 -7.56 -13.70 -18.55
C SER A 30 -6.65 -14.13 -17.39
N LYS A 31 -6.27 -15.41 -17.37
CA LYS A 31 -5.31 -15.93 -16.37
C LYS A 31 -3.99 -15.17 -16.41
N ASP A 32 -3.55 -14.74 -17.59
CA ASP A 32 -2.30 -13.97 -17.75
C ASP A 32 -2.38 -12.60 -17.10
N LYS A 33 -3.50 -11.90 -17.25
CA LYS A 33 -3.72 -10.63 -16.54
C LYS A 33 -3.77 -10.81 -15.02
N CYS A 34 -4.46 -11.84 -14.54
CA CYS A 34 -4.46 -12.17 -13.12
C CYS A 34 -3.03 -12.46 -12.61
N CYS A 35 -2.25 -13.23 -13.39
CA CYS A 35 -0.85 -13.51 -13.08
C CYS A 35 -0.02 -12.22 -12.97
N GLN A 36 -0.20 -11.28 -13.89
CA GLN A 36 0.50 -9.99 -13.86
C GLN A 36 0.20 -9.20 -12.59
N TYR A 37 -1.09 -9.10 -12.16
CA TYR A 37 -1.45 -8.40 -10.94
C TYR A 37 -0.88 -9.07 -9.69
N LEU A 38 -0.95 -10.39 -9.59
CA LEU A 38 -0.42 -11.13 -8.44
C LEU A 38 1.11 -11.08 -8.37
N THR A 39 1.79 -11.16 -9.51
CA THR A 39 3.26 -11.04 -9.57
C THR A 39 3.75 -9.67 -9.08
N LYS A 40 3.03 -8.59 -9.39
CA LYS A 40 3.34 -7.23 -8.91
C LYS A 40 3.40 -7.15 -7.38
N VAL A 41 2.58 -7.94 -6.69
CA VAL A 41 2.54 -7.96 -5.22
C VAL A 41 3.30 -9.17 -4.62
N GLY A 42 4.10 -9.87 -5.40
CA GLY A 42 4.91 -11.01 -4.94
C GLY A 42 4.12 -12.27 -4.63
N LEU A 43 2.98 -12.49 -5.30
CA LEU A 43 2.19 -13.72 -5.20
C LEU A 43 2.29 -14.55 -6.47
N CYS A 44 2.38 -15.87 -6.32
CA CYS A 44 2.34 -16.82 -7.45
C CYS A 44 0.88 -17.12 -7.83
N ALA A 45 0.49 -16.83 -9.07
CA ALA A 45 -0.89 -17.05 -9.51
C ALA A 45 -1.30 -18.52 -9.42
N ASN A 46 -0.39 -19.47 -9.67
CA ASN A 46 -0.72 -20.89 -9.60
C ASN A 46 -1.09 -21.36 -8.17
N ASP A 47 -0.54 -20.70 -7.16
CA ASP A 47 -0.76 -21.06 -5.76
C ASP A 47 -1.95 -20.32 -5.13
N TYR A 48 -2.30 -19.16 -5.68
CA TYR A 48 -3.28 -18.26 -5.02
C TYR A 48 -4.57 -18.07 -5.80
N LEU A 49 -4.56 -18.16 -7.12
CA LEU A 49 -5.67 -17.67 -7.95
C LEU A 49 -7.03 -18.34 -7.64
N ASP A 50 -7.01 -19.62 -7.34
CA ASP A 50 -8.21 -20.39 -7.06
C ASP A 50 -8.45 -20.62 -5.55
N ARG A 51 -7.67 -19.93 -4.68
CA ARG A 51 -7.87 -19.96 -3.22
C ARG A 51 -8.96 -18.97 -2.83
N GLU A 52 -9.78 -19.35 -1.85
CA GLU A 52 -10.72 -18.44 -1.20
C GLU A 52 -9.97 -17.40 -0.34
N VAL A 53 -10.52 -16.17 -0.31
CA VAL A 53 -9.98 -15.08 0.52
C VAL A 53 -10.61 -15.14 1.91
N ASP A 54 -10.32 -16.23 2.61
CA ASP A 54 -10.88 -16.58 3.92
C ASP A 54 -9.82 -16.54 5.05
N ALA A 55 -10.14 -17.19 6.16
CA ALA A 55 -9.29 -17.24 7.35
C ALA A 55 -8.02 -18.09 7.16
N SER A 56 -7.90 -18.89 6.09
CA SER A 56 -6.71 -19.71 5.80
C SER A 56 -5.52 -18.88 5.30
N LEU A 57 -5.78 -17.67 4.79
CA LEU A 57 -4.74 -16.75 4.36
C LEU A 57 -4.17 -15.94 5.54
N SER A 58 -2.86 -15.74 5.56
CA SER A 58 -2.21 -14.83 6.50
C SER A 58 -2.64 -13.37 6.26
N GLY A 59 -2.44 -12.49 7.24
CA GLY A 59 -2.73 -11.07 7.09
C GLY A 59 -1.97 -10.43 5.92
N GLY A 60 -0.68 -10.76 5.78
CA GLY A 60 0.15 -10.25 4.68
C GLY A 60 -0.27 -10.77 3.31
N GLU A 61 -0.77 -12.01 3.20
CA GLU A 61 -1.32 -12.53 1.93
C GLU A 61 -2.59 -11.79 1.54
N VAL A 62 -3.52 -11.58 2.48
CA VAL A 62 -4.75 -10.84 2.22
C VAL A 62 -4.46 -9.39 1.83
N LYS A 63 -3.49 -8.74 2.50
CA LYS A 63 -3.05 -7.38 2.18
C LYS A 63 -2.53 -7.28 0.74
N ARG A 64 -1.68 -8.22 0.32
CA ARG A 64 -1.15 -8.27 -1.04
C ARG A 64 -2.24 -8.55 -2.08
N ILE A 65 -3.21 -9.43 -1.77
CA ILE A 65 -4.36 -9.68 -2.64
C ILE A 65 -5.21 -8.41 -2.77
N GLU A 66 -5.47 -7.70 -1.68
CA GLU A 66 -6.17 -6.41 -1.72
C GLU A 66 -5.46 -5.43 -2.66
N ILE A 67 -4.15 -5.24 -2.51
CA ILE A 67 -3.38 -4.34 -3.38
C ILE A 67 -3.47 -4.79 -4.84
N ALA A 68 -3.38 -6.09 -5.14
CA ALA A 68 -3.56 -6.61 -6.48
C ALA A 68 -4.94 -6.26 -7.07
N THR A 69 -6.01 -6.30 -6.24
CA THR A 69 -7.36 -5.90 -6.69
C THR A 69 -7.46 -4.40 -6.98
N LEU A 70 -6.80 -3.56 -6.18
CA LEU A 70 -6.75 -2.11 -6.44
C LEU A 70 -6.01 -1.80 -7.74
N LEU A 71 -4.91 -2.51 -8.02
CA LEU A 71 -4.18 -2.40 -9.29
C LEU A 71 -5.03 -2.88 -10.47
N ALA A 72 -5.79 -3.96 -10.31
CA ALA A 72 -6.70 -4.47 -11.35
C ALA A 72 -7.81 -3.48 -11.67
N ARG A 73 -8.30 -2.73 -10.68
CA ARG A 73 -9.30 -1.69 -10.85
C ARG A 73 -8.79 -0.50 -11.66
N GLY A 74 -7.51 -0.17 -11.58
CA GLY A 74 -6.87 0.88 -12.38
C GLY A 74 -7.45 2.27 -12.15
N SER A 75 -7.72 2.66 -10.91
CA SER A 75 -8.26 3.99 -10.57
C SER A 75 -7.22 5.09 -10.75
N GLU A 76 -7.64 6.26 -11.19
CA GLU A 76 -6.79 7.46 -11.33
C GLU A 76 -6.26 7.98 -9.97
N LEU A 77 -6.98 7.70 -8.88
CA LEU A 77 -6.55 8.01 -7.51
C LEU A 77 -6.61 6.73 -6.67
N MET A 78 -5.46 6.37 -6.11
CA MET A 78 -5.31 5.24 -5.20
C MET A 78 -4.84 5.73 -3.83
N ILE A 79 -5.48 5.27 -2.77
CA ILE A 79 -5.11 5.58 -1.39
C ILE A 79 -4.72 4.27 -0.72
N PHE A 80 -3.56 4.22 -0.09
CA PHE A 80 -3.06 3.06 0.63
C PHE A 80 -2.80 3.42 2.09
N ASP A 81 -3.42 2.68 3.00
CA ASP A 81 -3.26 2.85 4.44
C ASP A 81 -2.35 1.75 4.99
N GLU A 82 -1.12 2.13 5.35
CA GLU A 82 -0.06 1.23 5.80
C GLU A 82 0.04 -0.05 4.94
N PRO A 83 0.34 0.07 3.63
CA PRO A 83 0.35 -1.07 2.72
C PRO A 83 1.39 -2.12 3.09
N GLU A 84 2.38 -1.77 3.88
CA GLU A 84 3.44 -2.64 4.39
C GLU A 84 3.04 -3.47 5.62
N ALA A 85 1.94 -3.15 6.29
CA ALA A 85 1.56 -3.81 7.53
C ALA A 85 1.39 -5.33 7.38
N GLY A 86 2.16 -6.10 8.14
CA GLY A 86 2.11 -7.57 8.13
C GLY A 86 2.70 -8.23 6.88
N ILE A 87 3.41 -7.50 6.04
CA ILE A 87 4.11 -8.02 4.85
C ILE A 87 5.57 -8.34 5.20
N ASP A 88 6.07 -9.49 4.71
CA ASP A 88 7.47 -9.88 4.84
C ASP A 88 8.40 -9.00 4.00
N LEU A 89 9.69 -8.99 4.35
CA LEU A 89 10.70 -8.12 3.73
C LEU A 89 10.80 -8.28 2.20
N TRP A 90 10.70 -9.51 1.69
CA TRP A 90 10.83 -9.78 0.26
C TRP A 90 9.61 -9.31 -0.52
N SER A 91 8.43 -9.55 0.03
CA SER A 91 7.17 -9.08 -0.53
C SER A 91 7.05 -7.56 -0.45
N PHE A 92 7.56 -6.95 0.61
CA PHE A 92 7.63 -5.50 0.75
C PHE A 92 8.55 -4.86 -0.32
N ALA A 93 9.72 -5.47 -0.59
CA ALA A 93 10.59 -5.01 -1.66
C ALA A 93 9.86 -5.02 -3.03
N ARG A 94 9.14 -6.10 -3.32
CA ARG A 94 8.35 -6.21 -4.56
C ARG A 94 7.23 -5.17 -4.64
N LEU A 95 6.56 -4.92 -3.52
CA LEU A 95 5.52 -3.88 -3.44
C LEU A 95 6.09 -2.49 -3.69
N THR A 96 7.25 -2.19 -3.12
CA THR A 96 7.95 -0.90 -3.34
C THR A 96 8.28 -0.71 -4.81
N GLU A 97 8.87 -1.73 -5.47
CA GLU A 97 9.12 -1.72 -6.93
C GLU A 97 7.84 -1.45 -7.74
N THR A 98 6.70 -1.99 -7.28
CA THR A 98 5.41 -1.77 -7.95
C THR A 98 4.96 -0.31 -7.82
N PHE A 99 5.11 0.29 -6.66
CA PHE A 99 4.80 1.71 -6.46
C PHE A 99 5.71 2.61 -7.30
N GLU A 100 7.02 2.31 -7.37
CA GLU A 100 7.96 2.99 -8.26
C GLU A 100 7.53 2.93 -9.72
N GLN A 101 7.09 1.76 -10.18
CA GLN A 101 6.61 1.58 -11.55
C GLN A 101 5.35 2.40 -11.85
N ILE A 102 4.37 2.41 -10.94
CA ILE A 102 3.14 3.20 -11.09
C ILE A 102 3.47 4.69 -11.14
N HIS A 103 4.33 5.14 -10.23
CA HIS A 103 4.80 6.53 -10.17
C HIS A 103 5.51 6.95 -11.47
N SER A 104 6.47 6.15 -11.93
CA SER A 104 7.25 6.47 -13.15
C SER A 104 6.38 6.47 -14.43
N GLN A 105 5.32 5.69 -14.47
CA GLN A 105 4.37 5.67 -15.60
C GLN A 105 3.41 6.86 -15.58
N GLY A 106 3.29 7.58 -14.49
CA GLY A 106 2.34 8.69 -14.32
C GLY A 106 0.87 8.26 -14.53
N SER A 107 0.57 6.97 -14.34
CA SER A 107 -0.74 6.40 -14.67
C SER A 107 -1.81 6.67 -13.61
N ALA A 108 -1.40 7.03 -12.39
CA ALA A 108 -2.32 7.31 -11.29
C ALA A 108 -1.66 8.23 -10.24
N THR A 109 -2.47 8.99 -9.53
CA THR A 109 -2.08 9.68 -8.30
C THR A 109 -2.17 8.69 -7.13
N MET A 110 -1.13 8.62 -6.31
CA MET A 110 -1.11 7.79 -5.12
C MET A 110 -1.01 8.64 -3.85
N ILE A 111 -1.84 8.32 -2.87
CA ILE A 111 -1.70 8.81 -1.50
C ILE A 111 -1.34 7.60 -0.65
N ILE A 112 -0.18 7.61 0.00
CA ILE A 112 0.27 6.48 0.81
C ILE A 112 0.50 6.98 2.24
N ILE A 113 -0.21 6.40 3.20
CA ILE A 113 0.03 6.62 4.61
C ILE A 113 1.04 5.54 5.03
N SER A 114 2.24 5.94 5.41
CA SER A 114 3.32 5.02 5.75
C SER A 114 4.36 5.70 6.65
N HIS A 115 5.04 4.88 7.45
CA HIS A 115 6.22 5.28 8.23
C HIS A 115 7.51 4.62 7.71
N GLN A 116 7.43 3.87 6.60
CA GLN A 116 8.57 3.17 6.01
C GLN A 116 9.41 4.11 5.13
N GLU A 117 10.71 4.22 5.45
CA GLU A 117 11.64 5.08 4.72
C GLU A 117 11.60 4.90 3.22
N ARG A 118 11.56 3.64 2.74
CA ARG A 118 11.55 3.34 1.30
C ARG A 118 10.34 3.93 0.59
N ILE A 119 9.16 3.89 1.23
CA ILE A 119 7.93 4.48 0.68
C ILE A 119 8.00 6.01 0.75
N ILE A 120 8.45 6.56 1.89
CA ILE A 120 8.58 8.00 2.09
C ILE A 120 9.50 8.64 1.03
N ARG A 121 10.59 7.95 0.67
CA ARG A 121 11.54 8.43 -0.34
C ARG A 121 11.00 8.40 -1.78
N LEU A 122 9.93 7.66 -2.05
CA LEU A 122 9.27 7.64 -3.36
C LEU A 122 8.33 8.82 -3.58
N ALA A 123 7.94 9.51 -2.51
CA ALA A 123 6.95 10.56 -2.57
C ALA A 123 7.49 11.83 -3.22
N ASP A 124 6.74 12.40 -4.16
CA ASP A 124 7.00 13.75 -4.69
C ASP A 124 6.80 14.80 -3.61
N GLU A 125 5.82 14.55 -2.74
CA GLU A 125 5.46 15.44 -1.64
C GLU A 125 5.08 14.64 -0.40
N ILE A 126 5.56 15.09 0.75
CA ILE A 126 5.20 14.56 2.06
C ILE A 126 4.36 15.59 2.80
N VAL A 127 3.27 15.11 3.40
CA VAL A 127 2.45 15.88 4.33
C VAL A 127 2.56 15.25 5.71
N LEU A 128 3.15 15.97 6.66
CA LEU A 128 3.27 15.53 8.05
C LEU A 128 2.04 15.99 8.82
N ILE A 129 1.33 15.05 9.42
CA ILE A 129 0.16 15.32 10.26
C ILE A 129 0.51 15.01 11.71
N ALA A 130 0.30 15.97 12.60
CA ALA A 130 0.48 15.81 14.04
C ALA A 130 -0.64 16.57 14.79
N ASN A 131 -1.17 15.96 15.85
CA ASN A 131 -2.25 16.55 16.67
C ASN A 131 -3.49 17.01 15.87
N GLY A 132 -3.79 16.32 14.75
CA GLY A 132 -4.93 16.66 13.90
C GLY A 132 -4.71 17.82 12.94
N GLU A 133 -3.49 18.35 12.84
CA GLU A 133 -3.12 19.47 11.98
C GLU A 133 -1.95 19.13 11.06
N ILE A 134 -1.79 19.88 9.97
CA ILE A 134 -0.63 19.77 9.10
C ILE A 134 0.56 20.44 9.79
N ALA A 135 1.49 19.61 10.31
CA ALA A 135 2.71 20.05 10.97
C ALA A 135 3.84 20.40 9.99
N GLY A 136 3.77 19.88 8.76
CA GLY A 136 4.78 20.15 7.74
C GLY A 136 4.34 19.65 6.37
N ARG A 137 4.90 20.28 5.33
CA ARG A 137 4.72 19.90 3.92
C ARG A 137 5.99 20.19 3.15
N GLY A 138 6.42 19.28 2.29
CA GLY A 138 7.62 19.45 1.49
C GLY A 138 8.06 18.16 0.81
N THR A 139 9.23 18.17 0.20
CA THR A 139 9.83 17.01 -0.46
C THR A 139 10.42 16.02 0.56
N ALA A 140 10.71 14.79 0.11
CA ALA A 140 11.39 13.81 0.95
C ALA A 140 12.74 14.32 1.47
N ASP A 141 13.50 15.00 0.62
CA ASP A 141 14.82 15.53 0.98
C ASP A 141 14.75 16.63 2.05
N GLU A 142 13.68 17.41 2.08
CA GLU A 142 13.47 18.48 3.07
C GLU A 142 12.96 17.98 4.41
N LEU A 143 12.04 17.00 4.39
CA LEU A 143 11.33 16.56 5.60
C LEU A 143 11.95 15.32 6.24
N TYR A 144 12.52 14.41 5.47
CA TYR A 144 13.05 13.17 6.01
C TYR A 144 14.19 13.37 7.04
N PRO A 145 15.16 14.27 6.82
CA PRO A 145 16.17 14.57 7.85
C PRO A 145 15.59 15.12 9.15
N LYS A 146 14.49 15.91 9.05
CA LYS A 146 13.80 16.46 10.22
C LYS A 146 13.07 15.36 11.01
N LEU A 147 12.43 14.41 10.30
CA LEU A 147 11.79 13.24 10.91
C LEU A 147 12.80 12.39 11.68
N LEU A 148 13.98 12.12 11.10
CA LEU A 148 15.04 11.37 11.76
C LEU A 148 15.59 12.09 13.01
N SER A 149 15.80 13.40 12.93
CA SER A 149 16.33 14.16 14.07
C SER A 149 15.36 14.20 15.25
N GLN A 150 14.06 14.23 15.00
CA GLN A 150 13.03 14.16 16.03
C GLN A 150 12.93 12.79 16.69
N THR A 151 13.17 11.71 15.92
CA THR A 151 13.15 10.34 16.45
C THR A 151 14.39 10.05 17.34
N VAL A 152 15.54 10.62 17.01
CA VAL A 152 16.79 10.46 17.77
C VAL A 152 16.80 11.30 19.07
N ALA A 153 16.06 12.42 19.09
CA ALA A 153 15.95 13.28 20.27
C ALA A 153 15.02 12.73 21.38
N GLY A 154 14.55 11.52 21.24
CA GLY A 154 13.78 10.75 22.23
C GLY A 154 12.62 11.54 22.86
N CYS A 155 11.39 11.17 22.54
CA CYS A 155 10.17 11.55 23.27
C CYS A 155 9.71 13.02 23.24
N ASN A 156 10.04 13.84 22.24
CA ASN A 156 9.64 15.26 22.25
C ASN A 156 8.78 15.70 21.06
N LEU A 157 7.93 14.84 20.51
CA LEU A 157 6.80 15.32 19.70
C LEU A 157 5.67 15.94 20.55
N LEU A 158 5.76 15.85 21.89
CA LEU A 158 4.77 16.39 22.83
C LEU A 158 5.22 17.69 23.54
N GLU A 159 6.45 18.15 23.33
CA GLU A 159 6.97 19.34 24.04
C GLU A 159 6.88 20.67 23.29
N VAL A 160 6.20 20.77 22.15
CA VAL A 160 5.99 22.06 21.48
C VAL A 160 4.90 22.89 22.15
N ASN A 161 4.14 22.34 23.11
CA ASN A 161 3.20 23.12 23.94
C ASN A 161 3.13 22.54 25.37
N GLY A 162 4.15 22.76 26.19
CA GLY A 162 4.12 22.89 27.63
C GLY A 162 3.00 22.20 28.41
N ILE A 163 2.83 20.87 28.28
CA ILE A 163 2.00 20.08 29.20
C ILE A 163 2.78 18.79 29.50
N CYS A 164 3.47 18.81 30.65
CA CYS A 164 3.77 17.62 31.45
C CYS A 164 2.58 17.33 32.32
#